data_6265acfc95a20da8ac3e9326fcfdc60b
#
_entry.id   6265acfc95a20da8ac3e9326fcfdc60b
#
_cell.length_a   1.000
_cell.length_b   1.000
_cell.length_c   1.000
_cell.angle_alpha   90.00
_cell.angle_beta   90.00
_cell.angle_gamma   90.00
#
_symmetry.space_group_name_H-M   'P 1'
#
loop_
_entity.id
_entity.type
_entity.pdbx_description
1 polymer ?
#
loop_
_entity_poly.entity_id
_entity_poly.type
_entity_poly.pdbx_seq_one_letter_code
_entity_poly.pdbx_strand_id
1 'polypeptide(L)'
;MIDKEDDDDGKGFVDIREVPTRTGLVTPDVRHNRYSRPAEARHAEFIGLAAAIALDLVFTEIFRVREIKPATYLGGGQVQQLADWAKEQEIELLVVDAPLSPIQQRNLEREVGVKVLDRTALILEIFGERAATREGVLQVELAHLNYHF
;
A
#
# COMPACT_ATOMS: atom_id res chain seq x y z
N MET A 1 -5.06 -11.65 29.60
CA MET A 1 -4.77 -11.80 29.31
C MET A 1 -4.27 -11.86 28.56
N ILE A 2 -4.36 -11.93 28.55
CA ILE A 2 -3.84 -12.13 27.90
C ILE A 2 -3.43 -12.18 27.17
N ASP A 3 -3.45 -12.15 27.32
CA ASP A 3 -2.97 -12.38 26.65
C ASP A 3 -2.67 -12.37 25.81
N LYS A 4 -2.86 -12.07 25.91
CA LYS A 4 -2.46 -12.07 25.25
C LYS A 4 -1.82 -12.24 24.49
N GLU A 5 -1.63 -12.28 24.72
CA GLU A 5 -0.88 -12.57 24.17
C GLU A 5 -0.63 -12.99 23.44
N ASP A 6 -0.83 -13.04 23.84
CA ASP A 6 -0.47 -13.61 23.20
C ASP A 6 -0.34 -13.82 22.37
N ASP A 7 -0.63 -13.61 22.50
CA ASP A 7 -0.39 -13.89 21.77
C ASP A 7 -0.02 -13.97 20.94
N ASP A 8 0.07 -13.86 20.90
CA ASP A 8 0.64 -13.91 20.35
C ASP A 8 1.02 -14.14 19.62
N ASP A 9 1.07 -14.32 19.61
CA ASP A 9 1.53 -14.64 19.12
C ASP A 9 1.78 -14.79 18.17
N GLY A 10 1.74 -14.76 18.01
CA GLY A 10 2.11 -14.99 17.34
C GLY A 10 1.80 -15.16 16.54
N LYS A 11 1.54 -15.17 16.46
CA LYS A 11 1.16 -15.50 15.72
C LYS A 11 1.19 -15.17 14.55
N GLY A 12 1.58 -15.03 14.26
CA GLY A 12 1.84 -14.77 13.28
C GLY A 12 1.03 -14.34 12.36
N PHE A 13 0.42 -14.74 12.02
CA PHE A 13 -0.27 -14.31 11.19
C PHE A 13 -1.14 -13.59 11.59
N VAL A 14 -0.98 -13.18 12.11
CA VAL A 14 -1.66 -12.55 12.50
C VAL A 14 -2.27 -11.79 11.87
N ASP A 15 -2.01 -11.84 10.97
CA ASP A 15 -2.66 -11.29 10.27
C ASP A 15 -3.87 -11.28 10.60
N ILE A 16 -4.12 -11.85 11.31
CA ILE A 16 -5.27 -11.78 11.76
C ILE A 16 -5.34 -10.63 12.55
N ARG A 17 -5.42 -9.48 12.02
CA ARG A 17 -5.45 -8.31 12.75
C ARG A 17 -6.83 -8.07 13.17
N GLU A 18 -7.06 -7.90 14.42
CA GLU A 18 -8.31 -7.45 14.90
C GLU A 18 -8.49 -5.98 14.60
N VAL A 19 -7.39 -5.25 14.49
CA VAL A 19 -7.41 -3.84 14.16
C VAL A 19 -6.86 -3.68 12.76
N PRO A 20 -7.65 -3.20 11.81
CA PRO A 20 -7.16 -3.03 10.45
C PRO A 20 -6.00 -2.05 10.39
N THR A 21 -5.13 -2.24 9.42
CA THR A 21 -3.98 -1.38 9.23
C THR A 21 -4.42 0.01 8.78
N ARG A 22 -4.01 1.02 9.51
CA ARG A 22 -4.32 2.40 9.14
C ARG A 22 -3.49 2.78 7.92
N THR A 23 -4.17 3.20 6.87
CA THR A 23 -3.55 3.31 5.55
C THR A 23 -3.89 4.64 4.90
N GLY A 24 -2.89 5.23 4.27
CA GLY A 24 -3.12 6.36 3.38
C GLY A 24 -3.03 5.86 1.94
N LEU A 25 -3.85 6.43 1.07
CA LEU A 25 -3.93 5.99 -0.32
C LEU A 25 -3.80 7.18 -1.24
N VAL A 26 -2.91 7.08 -2.21
CA VAL A 26 -2.63 8.16 -3.14
C VAL A 26 -2.70 7.66 -4.56
N THR A 27 -3.41 8.41 -5.41
CA THR A 27 -3.45 8.14 -6.84
C THR A 27 -2.76 9.31 -7.54
N PRO A 28 -1.57 9.09 -8.10
CA PRO A 28 -0.93 10.14 -8.88
C PRO A 28 -1.64 10.34 -10.21
N ASP A 29 -1.89 11.59 -10.54
CA ASP A 29 -2.46 11.96 -11.82
C ASP A 29 -1.35 12.64 -12.60
N VAL A 30 -0.67 11.87 -13.46
CA VAL A 30 0.51 12.35 -14.14
C VAL A 30 0.11 13.14 -15.37
N ARG A 31 0.64 14.34 -15.46
CA ARG A 31 0.38 15.21 -16.58
C ARG A 31 0.80 14.53 -17.89
N HIS A 32 -0.01 14.72 -18.92
CA HIS A 32 0.27 14.21 -20.27
C HIS A 32 0.16 12.69 -20.40
N ASN A 33 -0.43 12.02 -19.45
CA ASN A 33 -0.66 10.59 -19.58
C ASN A 33 -1.97 10.38 -20.32
N ARG A 34 -1.90 10.40 -21.63
CA ARG A 34 -3.09 10.39 -22.47
C ARG A 34 -3.79 9.05 -22.50
N TYR A 35 -3.08 8.00 -22.18
CA TYR A 35 -3.63 6.66 -22.33
C TYR A 35 -4.24 6.13 -21.05
N SER A 36 -4.18 6.91 -19.99
CA SER A 36 -4.77 6.49 -18.74
C SER A 36 -6.24 6.84 -18.70
N ARG A 37 -6.99 6.05 -17.98
CA ARG A 37 -8.34 6.44 -17.64
C ARG A 37 -8.30 7.67 -16.74
N PRO A 38 -9.42 8.38 -16.63
CA PRO A 38 -9.45 9.55 -15.75
C PRO A 38 -8.97 9.19 -14.35
N ALA A 39 -8.29 10.14 -13.72
CA ALA A 39 -7.71 9.88 -12.40
C ALA A 39 -8.77 9.49 -11.40
N GLU A 40 -9.95 10.10 -11.48
CA GLU A 40 -11.02 9.79 -10.54
C GLU A 40 -11.46 8.33 -10.65
N ALA A 41 -11.55 7.82 -11.87
CA ALA A 41 -11.95 6.43 -12.07
C ALA A 41 -10.88 5.47 -11.54
N ARG A 42 -9.60 5.78 -11.82
CA ARG A 42 -8.51 4.95 -11.31
C ARG A 42 -8.46 4.99 -9.81
N HIS A 43 -8.72 6.18 -9.23
CA HIS A 43 -8.71 6.36 -7.79
C HIS A 43 -9.80 5.50 -7.14
N ALA A 44 -11.00 5.53 -7.69
CA ALA A 44 -12.10 4.74 -7.15
C ALA A 44 -11.79 3.25 -7.23
N GLU A 45 -11.19 2.81 -8.32
CA GLU A 45 -10.82 1.42 -8.47
C GLU A 45 -9.76 1.01 -7.47
N PHE A 46 -8.77 1.88 -7.25
CA PHE A 46 -7.69 1.58 -6.31
C PHE A 46 -8.21 1.50 -4.88
N ILE A 47 -9.15 2.37 -4.55
CA ILE A 47 -9.81 2.31 -3.24
C ILE A 47 -10.50 0.96 -3.07
N GLY A 48 -11.17 0.49 -4.13
CA GLY A 48 -11.83 -0.81 -4.07
C GLY A 48 -10.84 -1.95 -3.86
N LEU A 49 -9.67 -1.88 -4.49
CA LEU A 49 -8.66 -2.90 -4.28
C LEU A 49 -8.18 -2.92 -2.85
N ALA A 50 -7.95 -1.74 -2.27
CA ALA A 50 -7.51 -1.66 -0.88
C ALA A 50 -8.58 -2.18 0.05
N ALA A 51 -9.84 -1.91 -0.25
CA ALA A 51 -10.93 -2.39 0.58
C ALA A 51 -11.03 -3.91 0.56
N ALA A 52 -10.55 -4.54 -0.51
CA ALA A 52 -10.63 -5.99 -0.62
C ALA A 52 -9.80 -6.71 0.43
N ILE A 53 -8.81 -6.05 1.02
CA ILE A 53 -8.04 -6.64 2.10
C ILE A 53 -8.27 -5.91 3.41
N ALA A 54 -9.40 -5.21 3.49
CA ALA A 54 -9.87 -4.61 4.74
C ALA A 54 -8.88 -3.63 5.36
N LEU A 55 -8.23 -2.82 4.53
CA LEU A 55 -7.39 -1.75 5.03
C LEU A 55 -8.28 -0.62 5.55
N ASP A 56 -7.82 0.03 6.62
CA ASP A 56 -8.52 1.17 7.17
C ASP A 56 -8.00 2.42 6.45
N LEU A 57 -8.73 2.90 5.46
CA LEU A 57 -8.29 4.05 4.68
C LEU A 57 -8.54 5.32 5.45
N VAL A 58 -7.48 5.83 6.06
CA VAL A 58 -7.55 7.04 6.87
C VAL A 58 -7.66 8.27 5.99
N PHE A 59 -6.95 8.27 4.86
CA PHE A 59 -7.13 9.32 3.87
C PHE A 59 -6.90 8.75 2.47
N THR A 60 -7.51 9.38 1.49
CA THR A 60 -7.28 9.07 0.08
C THR A 60 -7.15 10.39 -0.65
N GLU A 61 -6.21 10.46 -1.59
CA GLU A 61 -5.95 11.69 -2.32
C GLU A 61 -5.54 11.42 -3.74
N ILE A 62 -5.89 12.33 -4.62
CA ILE A 62 -5.36 12.36 -5.98
C ILE A 62 -4.34 13.48 -6.02
N PHE A 63 -3.10 13.15 -6.31
CA PHE A 63 -2.03 14.14 -6.42
C PHE A 63 -1.72 14.40 -7.87
N ARG A 64 -1.74 15.64 -8.28
CA ARG A 64 -1.34 15.99 -9.64
C ARG A 64 0.16 16.00 -9.72
N VAL A 65 0.71 15.29 -10.72
CA VAL A 65 2.14 15.13 -10.86
C VAL A 65 2.52 15.72 -12.21
N ARG A 66 3.25 16.83 -12.20
CA ARG A 66 3.70 17.47 -13.44
C ARG A 66 4.79 16.66 -14.08
N GLU A 67 5.68 16.13 -13.29
CA GLU A 67 6.84 15.42 -13.78
C GLU A 67 7.20 14.35 -12.76
N ILE A 68 7.34 13.12 -13.24
CA ILE A 68 7.70 12.01 -12.36
C ILE A 68 9.14 12.21 -11.90
N LYS A 69 9.35 12.24 -10.61
CA LYS A 69 10.69 12.41 -10.05
C LYS A 69 11.41 11.07 -9.96
N PRO A 70 12.66 11.01 -10.39
CA PRO A 70 13.38 9.72 -10.28
C PRO A 70 13.53 9.23 -8.86
N ALA A 71 13.61 10.15 -7.90
CA ALA A 71 13.87 9.76 -6.52
C ALA A 71 12.63 9.25 -5.80
N THR A 72 11.47 9.88 -6.01
CA THR A 72 10.30 9.60 -5.20
C THR A 72 9.00 9.48 -5.99
N TYR A 73 9.03 9.62 -7.30
CA TYR A 73 7.85 9.65 -8.16
C TYR A 73 7.06 10.95 -8.00
N LEU A 74 6.84 11.38 -6.77
CA LEU A 74 6.05 12.57 -6.45
C LEU A 74 6.98 13.76 -6.22
N GLY A 75 6.42 14.95 -6.29
CA GLY A 75 7.19 16.17 -6.01
C GLY A 75 7.53 16.28 -4.54
N GLY A 76 8.58 17.06 -4.25
CA GLY A 76 9.04 17.19 -2.88
C GLY A 76 7.98 17.71 -1.92
N GLY A 77 7.17 18.67 -2.37
CA GLY A 77 6.11 19.19 -1.52
C GLY A 77 5.05 18.16 -1.22
N GLN A 78 4.76 17.31 -2.20
CA GLN A 78 3.79 16.24 -2.00
C GLN A 78 4.31 15.19 -1.04
N VAL A 79 5.58 14.84 -1.16
CA VAL A 79 6.19 13.89 -0.24
C VAL A 79 6.17 14.44 1.18
N GLN A 80 6.48 15.72 1.35
CA GLN A 80 6.44 16.34 2.67
C GLN A 80 5.03 16.33 3.24
N GLN A 81 4.04 16.60 2.39
CA GLN A 81 2.65 16.58 2.84
C GLN A 81 2.26 15.19 3.30
N LEU A 82 2.70 14.15 2.58
CA LEU A 82 2.43 12.79 2.99
C LEU A 82 3.10 12.44 4.31
N ALA A 83 4.33 12.92 4.50
CA ALA A 83 5.04 12.70 5.75
C ALA A 83 4.29 13.34 6.92
N ASP A 84 3.78 14.55 6.70
CA ASP A 84 3.02 15.25 7.74
C ASP A 84 1.74 14.51 8.06
N TRP A 85 1.00 14.10 7.02
CA TRP A 85 -0.26 13.38 7.22
C TRP A 85 -0.02 12.03 7.88
N ALA A 86 1.06 11.36 7.50
CA ALA A 86 1.37 10.06 8.08
C ALA A 86 1.56 10.17 9.58
N LYS A 87 2.22 11.22 10.00
CA LYS A 87 2.47 11.43 11.41
C LYS A 87 1.20 11.87 12.12
N GLU A 88 0.50 12.85 11.56
CA GLU A 88 -0.68 13.39 12.20
C GLU A 88 -1.78 12.37 12.33
N GLN A 89 -1.96 11.56 11.31
CA GLN A 89 -3.06 10.60 11.29
C GLN A 89 -2.61 9.20 11.62
N GLU A 90 -1.34 9.05 11.96
CA GLU A 90 -0.79 7.79 12.48
C GLU A 90 -1.07 6.60 11.57
N ILE A 91 -0.77 6.75 10.28
CA ILE A 91 -0.91 5.63 9.38
C ILE A 91 0.28 4.70 9.52
N GLU A 92 0.09 3.45 9.14
CA GLU A 92 1.14 2.45 9.17
C GLU A 92 1.56 2.05 7.78
N LEU A 93 0.77 2.41 6.78
CA LEU A 93 0.98 1.97 5.42
C LEU A 93 0.55 3.06 4.45
N LEU A 94 1.31 3.25 3.41
CA LEU A 94 0.95 4.14 2.32
C LEU A 94 0.87 3.30 1.05
N VAL A 95 -0.26 3.37 0.33
CA VAL A 95 -0.38 2.68 -0.95
C VAL A 95 -0.48 3.73 -2.04
N VAL A 96 0.25 3.50 -3.13
CA VAL A 96 0.38 4.44 -4.22
C VAL A 96 0.03 3.75 -5.53
N ASP A 97 -0.92 4.32 -6.28
CA ASP A 97 -1.34 3.73 -7.55
C ASP A 97 -0.41 4.18 -8.66
N ALA A 98 0.80 3.67 -8.63
CA ALA A 98 1.81 4.00 -9.63
C ALA A 98 2.87 2.91 -9.62
N PRO A 99 3.54 2.70 -10.76
CA PRO A 99 4.61 1.70 -10.81
C PRO A 99 5.88 2.31 -10.22
N LEU A 100 6.12 2.08 -8.96
CA LEU A 100 7.30 2.61 -8.28
C LEU A 100 8.51 1.73 -8.55
N SER A 101 9.64 2.37 -8.85
CA SER A 101 10.90 1.64 -8.91
C SER A 101 11.33 1.30 -7.48
N PRO A 102 12.24 0.33 -7.31
CA PRO A 102 12.72 0.01 -5.96
C PRO A 102 13.34 1.21 -5.25
N ILE A 103 14.01 2.08 -6.00
CA ILE A 103 14.62 3.26 -5.41
C ILE A 103 13.55 4.24 -4.98
N GLN A 104 12.53 4.45 -5.81
CA GLN A 104 11.43 5.33 -5.46
C GLN A 104 10.69 4.83 -4.23
N GLN A 105 10.44 3.53 -4.18
CA GLN A 105 9.74 2.96 -3.04
C GLN A 105 10.55 3.14 -1.76
N ARG A 106 11.83 2.84 -1.82
CA ARG A 106 12.69 2.96 -0.65
C ARG A 106 12.77 4.41 -0.17
N ASN A 107 12.91 5.35 -1.12
CA ASN A 107 13.01 6.75 -0.75
C ASN A 107 11.69 7.24 -0.15
N LEU A 108 10.57 6.81 -0.70
CA LEU A 108 9.27 7.18 -0.13
C LEU A 108 9.12 6.64 1.28
N GLU A 109 9.53 5.40 1.51
CA GLU A 109 9.47 4.82 2.84
C GLU A 109 10.30 5.62 3.83
N ARG A 110 11.49 6.02 3.40
CA ARG A 110 12.37 6.80 4.27
C ARG A 110 11.81 8.19 4.54
N GLU A 111 11.30 8.85 3.49
CA GLU A 111 10.83 10.22 3.63
C GLU A 111 9.50 10.30 4.37
N VAL A 112 8.59 9.36 4.11
CA VAL A 112 7.27 9.39 4.73
C VAL A 112 7.29 8.68 6.08
N GLY A 113 8.16 7.72 6.23
CA GLY A 113 8.33 7.05 7.52
C GLY A 113 7.43 5.87 7.76
N VAL A 114 6.78 5.36 6.72
CA VAL A 114 5.91 4.19 6.83
C VAL A 114 6.18 3.27 5.66
N LYS A 115 5.66 2.05 5.75
CA LYS A 115 5.78 1.10 4.66
C LYS A 115 5.01 1.61 3.45
N VAL A 116 5.54 1.41 2.26
CA VAL A 116 4.93 1.86 1.02
C VAL A 116 4.74 0.68 0.09
N LEU A 117 3.53 0.53 -0.44
CA LEU A 117 3.23 -0.47 -1.45
C LEU A 117 2.73 0.23 -2.70
N ASP A 118 3.16 -0.24 -3.87
CA ASP A 118 2.57 0.25 -5.10
C ASP A 118 1.43 -0.68 -5.50
N ARG A 119 0.85 -0.43 -6.67
CA ARG A 119 -0.31 -1.20 -7.12
C ARG A 119 0.02 -2.69 -7.22
N THR A 120 1.17 -3.01 -7.79
CA THR A 120 1.55 -4.41 -7.96
C THR A 120 1.71 -5.10 -6.61
N ALA A 121 2.38 -4.45 -5.68
CA ALA A 121 2.58 -5.03 -4.36
C ALA A 121 1.26 -5.20 -3.64
N LEU A 122 0.34 -4.25 -3.79
CA LEU A 122 -0.97 -4.37 -3.17
C LEU A 122 -1.74 -5.56 -3.73
N ILE A 123 -1.68 -5.75 -5.04
CA ILE A 123 -2.36 -6.89 -5.66
C ILE A 123 -1.78 -8.20 -5.16
N LEU A 124 -0.47 -8.27 -4.99
CA LEU A 124 0.15 -9.46 -4.46
C LEU A 124 -0.28 -9.72 -3.02
N GLU A 125 -0.46 -8.67 -2.24
CA GLU A 125 -0.98 -8.82 -0.89
C GLU A 125 -2.40 -9.38 -0.91
N ILE A 126 -3.22 -8.92 -1.85
CA ILE A 126 -4.58 -9.42 -1.97
C ILE A 126 -4.57 -10.91 -2.27
N PHE A 127 -3.72 -11.36 -3.19
CA PHE A 127 -3.64 -12.77 -3.50
C PHE A 127 -3.17 -13.56 -2.29
N GLY A 128 -2.19 -13.06 -1.56
CA GLY A 128 -1.70 -13.74 -0.37
C GLY A 128 -2.80 -13.88 0.66
N GLU A 129 -3.56 -12.82 0.84
CA GLU A 129 -4.65 -12.81 1.79
C GLU A 129 -5.69 -13.88 1.43
N ARG A 130 -6.10 -13.92 0.16
CA ARG A 130 -7.08 -14.88 -0.28
C ARG A 130 -6.60 -16.29 -0.14
N ALA A 131 -5.35 -16.54 -0.50
CA ALA A 131 -4.81 -17.87 -0.40
C ALA A 131 -4.71 -18.32 1.05
N ALA A 132 -4.39 -17.40 1.93
CA ALA A 132 -4.25 -17.72 3.34
C ALA A 132 -5.60 -18.06 3.97
N THR A 133 -6.70 -17.47 3.48
CA THR A 133 -8.00 -17.74 4.04
C THR A 133 -8.69 -18.94 3.44
N ARG A 134 -8.09 -19.57 2.38
CA ARG A 134 -8.63 -20.79 1.82
C ARG A 134 -7.82 -21.88 2.32
N GLU A 135 -7.93 -23.05 1.81
CA GLU A 135 -7.09 -24.04 2.21
C GLU A 135 -5.90 -24.03 1.40
N GLY A 136 -5.45 -22.92 0.82
CA GLY A 136 -4.34 -22.82 -0.07
C GLY A 136 -3.06 -22.40 0.56
N VAL A 137 -2.83 -22.70 1.83
CA VAL A 137 -1.62 -22.27 2.49
C VAL A 137 -0.39 -22.73 1.74
N LEU A 138 -0.40 -23.99 1.29
CA LEU A 138 0.72 -24.50 0.53
C LEU A 138 0.90 -23.77 -0.77
N GLN A 139 -0.21 -23.39 -1.41
CA GLN A 139 -0.12 -22.64 -2.64
C GLN A 139 0.43 -21.26 -2.41
N VAL A 140 0.14 -20.65 -1.28
CA VAL A 140 0.70 -19.36 -0.94
C VAL A 140 2.21 -19.47 -0.90
N GLU A 141 2.71 -20.50 -0.24
CA GLU A 141 4.15 -20.66 -0.14
C GLU A 141 4.79 -20.85 -1.49
N LEU A 142 4.17 -21.63 -2.37
CA LEU A 142 4.70 -21.83 -3.70
C LEU A 142 4.69 -20.54 -4.48
N ALA A 143 3.62 -19.77 -4.37
CA ALA A 143 3.52 -18.51 -5.07
C ALA A 143 4.60 -17.55 -4.61
N HIS A 144 4.86 -17.52 -3.32
CA HIS A 144 5.90 -16.65 -2.79
C HIS A 144 7.27 -17.07 -3.30
N LEU A 145 7.55 -18.35 -3.32
CA LEU A 145 8.81 -18.82 -3.84
C LEU A 145 9.00 -18.44 -5.30
N ASN A 146 7.96 -18.63 -6.10
CA ASN A 146 8.04 -18.28 -7.50
C ASN A 146 8.25 -16.80 -7.68
N TYR A 147 7.63 -16.00 -6.85
CA TYR A 147 7.72 -14.56 -6.96
C TYR A 147 9.12 -14.08 -6.64
N HIS A 148 9.76 -14.71 -5.68
CA HIS A 148 11.08 -14.27 -5.24
C HIS A 148 12.19 -14.72 -6.16
N PHE A 149 11.89 -15.55 -7.12
CA PHE A 149 12.87 -15.94 -8.09
C PHE A 149 12.85 -15.04 -9.30
#